data_fd8a35a711719ed46731720d2f4c873b
#
_entry.id   fd8a35a711719ed46731720d2f4c873b
#
_cell.length_a   1.000
_cell.length_b   1.000
_cell.length_c   1.000
_cell.angle_alpha   90.00
_cell.angle_beta   90.00
_cell.angle_gamma   90.00
#
_symmetry.space_group_name_H-M   'P 1'
#
loop_
_entity.id
_entity.type
_entity.pdbx_description
1 polymer ?
#
loop_
_entity_poly.entity_id
_entity_poly.type
_entity_poly.pdbx_seq_one_letter_code
_entity_poly.pdbx_strand_id
1 'polypeptide(L)'
;MPRVRLAWLLAFGAVTQAHATPRRAPPPAVLEDPCSDAACTHHALDGFRAALAAQRAGTEGHPLRISYFGDSLTADDQITDELRRELQTELGDGGPGFVFAIAPHPYCQHRAVNRIVGDGWQVWGVSTTVPPDHLLGLGGSAEGDGAIRFVPTSKTVRSVDVDYLAQPHGGTLEVLADKTVVATIATAAEHKQAAFATAAIPEGTKRIELRASGRVRLFGATLEAPSGAVVDNLGVINATAKQMRNNIASDHLRDQLAHRATDLAVIMLGTNEAEWLRARGAGMEEHEKLFTELLATIRASSPHGSCLVVSPLDQIDWRDDKMPARTSVPAMVEAQRRAAVANGCAFWDVYTWMGGKGSSKGWFARGLVSKDFQHPTTQGAELIAAALHAGLVATPKPVTN
;
A
#
# COMPACT_ATOMS: atom_id res chain seq x y z
N MET A 1 -16.95 9.10 -73.65
CA MET A 1 -16.01 8.74 -72.59
C MET A 1 -16.79 8.09 -71.48
N PRO A 2 -16.66 6.81 -71.20
CA PRO A 2 -17.45 6.12 -70.17
C PRO A 2 -16.81 6.25 -68.81
N ARG A 3 -17.65 6.53 -67.79
CA ARG A 3 -17.28 6.60 -66.38
C ARG A 3 -17.19 5.22 -65.79
N VAL A 4 -16.00 4.83 -65.34
CA VAL A 4 -15.75 3.57 -64.60
C VAL A 4 -16.14 3.84 -63.12
N ARG A 5 -17.13 3.11 -62.62
CA ARG A 5 -17.48 3.05 -61.18
C ARG A 5 -16.65 1.97 -60.52
N LEU A 6 -15.76 2.36 -59.64
CA LEU A 6 -14.98 1.46 -58.79
C LEU A 6 -15.84 1.09 -57.58
N ALA A 7 -16.23 -0.17 -57.45
CA ALA A 7 -16.93 -0.71 -56.29
C ALA A 7 -15.89 -1.15 -55.25
N TRP A 8 -15.91 -0.55 -54.05
CA TRP A 8 -15.11 -1.02 -52.93
C TRP A 8 -15.88 -2.14 -52.20
N LEU A 9 -15.36 -3.35 -52.27
CA LEU A 9 -15.78 -4.48 -51.47
C LEU A 9 -15.14 -4.33 -50.07
N LEU A 10 -15.95 -3.99 -49.07
CA LEU A 10 -15.58 -4.05 -47.65
C LEU A 10 -15.62 -5.52 -47.22
N ALA A 11 -14.45 -6.14 -47.06
CA ALA A 11 -14.31 -7.42 -46.40
C ALA A 11 -14.42 -7.22 -44.90
N PHE A 12 -15.55 -7.58 -44.31
CA PHE A 12 -15.68 -7.71 -42.86
C PHE A 12 -14.91 -8.97 -42.41
N GLY A 13 -13.69 -8.79 -41.96
CA GLY A 13 -12.95 -9.84 -41.24
C GLY A 13 -13.63 -10.06 -39.86
N ALA A 14 -14.20 -11.23 -39.64
CA ALA A 14 -14.66 -11.65 -38.31
C ALA A 14 -13.43 -11.78 -37.41
N VAL A 15 -13.28 -10.82 -36.49
CA VAL A 15 -12.33 -10.95 -35.38
C VAL A 15 -12.88 -12.03 -34.46
N THR A 16 -12.37 -13.23 -34.56
CA THR A 16 -12.60 -14.28 -33.57
C THR A 16 -11.96 -13.81 -32.26
N GLN A 17 -12.79 -13.40 -31.31
CA GLN A 17 -12.36 -13.23 -29.92
C GLN A 17 -11.82 -14.58 -29.45
N ALA A 18 -10.50 -14.65 -29.30
CA ALA A 18 -9.88 -15.76 -28.60
C ALA A 18 -10.42 -15.76 -27.16
N HIS A 19 -11.25 -16.75 -26.84
CA HIS A 19 -11.67 -17.00 -25.47
C HIS A 19 -10.41 -17.33 -24.68
N ALA A 20 -9.96 -16.41 -23.84
CA ALA A 20 -8.89 -16.67 -22.89
C ALA A 20 -9.29 -17.90 -22.06
N THR A 21 -8.49 -18.96 -22.11
CA THR A 21 -8.68 -20.13 -21.22
C THR A 21 -8.74 -19.62 -19.79
N PRO A 22 -9.73 -20.05 -19.00
CA PRO A 22 -9.82 -19.61 -17.59
C PRO A 22 -8.51 -19.97 -16.90
N ARG A 23 -7.79 -18.94 -16.43
CA ARG A 23 -6.54 -19.14 -15.70
C ARG A 23 -6.85 -19.90 -14.43
N ARG A 24 -6.12 -20.99 -14.22
CA ARG A 24 -6.18 -21.71 -12.93
C ARG A 24 -5.78 -20.71 -11.84
N ALA A 25 -6.62 -20.58 -10.81
CA ALA A 25 -6.30 -19.74 -9.65
C ALA A 25 -4.92 -20.10 -9.09
N PRO A 26 -4.12 -19.12 -8.69
CA PRO A 26 -2.83 -19.39 -8.08
C PRO A 26 -3.01 -20.16 -6.77
N PRO A 27 -2.00 -20.91 -6.32
CA PRO A 27 -2.06 -21.49 -4.98
C PRO A 27 -2.14 -20.36 -3.95
N PRO A 28 -2.98 -20.51 -2.90
CA PRO A 28 -3.07 -19.52 -1.82
C PRO A 28 -1.70 -19.24 -1.19
N ALA A 29 -1.51 -18.04 -0.67
CA ALA A 29 -0.37 -17.74 0.19
C ALA A 29 -0.40 -18.65 1.43
N VAL A 30 0.72 -19.29 1.73
CA VAL A 30 0.92 -20.01 2.99
C VAL A 30 1.51 -18.98 3.96
N LEU A 31 0.68 -18.50 4.90
CA LEU A 31 1.09 -17.51 5.88
C LEU A 31 1.67 -18.25 7.10
N GLU A 32 2.91 -17.95 7.44
CA GLU A 32 3.50 -18.34 8.71
C GLU A 32 2.91 -17.41 9.77
N ASP A 33 2.16 -17.98 10.69
CA ASP A 33 1.39 -17.26 11.70
C ASP A 33 1.85 -17.69 13.09
N PRO A 34 2.94 -17.08 13.60
CA PRO A 34 3.55 -17.49 14.86
C PRO A 34 2.65 -17.16 16.05
N CYS A 35 2.88 -17.88 17.14
CA CYS A 35 2.28 -17.54 18.43
C CYS A 35 2.71 -16.13 18.84
N SER A 36 1.76 -15.32 19.27
CA SER A 36 1.99 -13.96 19.77
C SER A 36 2.20 -13.91 21.28
N ASP A 37 2.00 -15.03 21.98
CA ASP A 37 2.25 -15.19 23.41
C ASP A 37 2.97 -16.53 23.71
N ALA A 38 3.60 -16.59 24.89
CA ALA A 38 4.39 -17.77 25.30
C ALA A 38 3.55 -19.03 25.47
N ALA A 39 2.25 -18.91 25.75
CA ALA A 39 1.32 -20.03 25.93
C ALA A 39 0.71 -20.50 24.60
N CYS A 40 1.00 -19.79 23.50
CA CYS A 40 0.44 -20.00 22.17
C CYS A 40 -1.11 -20.02 22.17
N THR A 41 -1.71 -19.14 22.94
CA THR A 41 -3.16 -18.94 22.98
C THR A 41 -3.65 -17.95 21.91
N HIS A 42 -2.74 -17.13 21.38
CA HIS A 42 -2.99 -16.16 20.32
C HIS A 42 -1.90 -16.25 19.24
N HIS A 43 -2.31 -15.93 18.01
CA HIS A 43 -1.43 -15.87 16.85
C HIS A 43 -1.32 -14.46 16.28
N ALA A 44 -0.34 -14.21 15.45
CA ALA A 44 -0.04 -12.89 14.89
C ALA A 44 -1.22 -12.29 14.09
N LEU A 45 -2.05 -13.13 13.46
CA LEU A 45 -3.18 -12.69 12.63
C LEU A 45 -4.54 -12.71 13.33
N ASP A 46 -4.61 -13.03 14.62
CA ASP A 46 -5.90 -13.18 15.31
C ASP A 46 -6.69 -11.86 15.36
N GLY A 47 -6.03 -10.72 15.56
CA GLY A 47 -6.66 -9.39 15.51
C GLY A 47 -7.34 -9.13 14.16
N PHE A 48 -6.61 -9.36 13.07
CA PHE A 48 -7.15 -9.23 11.73
C PHE A 48 -8.32 -10.19 11.46
N ARG A 49 -8.20 -11.45 11.88
CA ARG A 49 -9.28 -12.45 11.72
C ARG A 49 -10.53 -12.06 12.49
N ALA A 50 -10.37 -11.51 13.70
CA ALA A 50 -11.49 -11.00 14.47
C ALA A 50 -12.20 -9.84 13.76
N ALA A 51 -11.44 -8.84 13.25
CA ALA A 51 -11.97 -7.73 12.48
C ALA A 51 -12.67 -8.21 11.20
N LEU A 52 -12.06 -9.14 10.46
CA LEU A 52 -12.64 -9.76 9.26
C LEU A 52 -13.97 -10.48 9.57
N ALA A 53 -14.02 -11.24 10.67
CA ALA A 53 -15.23 -11.95 11.10
C ALA A 53 -16.34 -10.96 11.49
N ALA A 54 -16.01 -9.90 12.22
CA ALA A 54 -16.96 -8.87 12.61
C ALA A 54 -17.50 -8.09 11.39
N GLN A 55 -16.63 -7.79 10.41
CA GLN A 55 -17.04 -7.18 9.14
C GLN A 55 -18.01 -8.09 8.36
N ARG A 56 -17.73 -9.40 8.28
CA ARG A 56 -18.64 -10.40 7.67
C ARG A 56 -19.99 -10.49 8.39
N ALA A 57 -19.98 -10.31 9.70
CA ALA A 57 -21.18 -10.31 10.52
C ALA A 57 -21.97 -8.96 10.46
N GLY A 58 -21.38 -7.91 9.87
CA GLY A 58 -21.97 -6.56 9.84
C GLY A 58 -22.06 -5.90 11.20
N THR A 59 -21.17 -6.25 12.14
CA THR A 59 -21.14 -5.72 13.51
C THR A 59 -20.14 -4.60 13.71
N GLU A 60 -19.28 -4.32 12.70
CA GLU A 60 -18.32 -3.22 12.74
C GLU A 60 -18.96 -1.89 12.33
N GLY A 61 -18.49 -0.80 12.97
CA GLY A 61 -18.89 0.57 12.65
C GLY A 61 -18.00 1.29 11.66
N HIS A 62 -17.01 0.61 11.09
CA HIS A 62 -16.03 1.12 10.12
C HIS A 62 -15.62 -0.01 9.15
N PRO A 63 -15.05 0.30 7.97
CA PRO A 63 -14.56 -0.73 7.07
C PRO A 63 -13.35 -1.47 7.65
N LEU A 64 -13.13 -2.72 7.18
CA LEU A 64 -11.88 -3.45 7.43
C LEU A 64 -10.71 -2.68 6.79
N ARG A 65 -9.68 -2.35 7.59
CA ARG A 65 -8.58 -1.48 7.20
C ARG A 65 -7.26 -2.23 7.07
N ILE A 66 -6.73 -2.26 5.85
CA ILE A 66 -5.40 -2.82 5.57
C ILE A 66 -4.49 -1.69 5.12
N SER A 67 -3.40 -1.44 5.85
CA SER A 67 -2.36 -0.48 5.45
C SER A 67 -1.16 -1.21 4.87
N TYR A 68 -0.92 -1.07 3.56
CA TYR A 68 0.09 -1.83 2.82
C TYR A 68 1.30 -0.94 2.53
N PHE A 69 2.35 -1.11 3.33
CA PHE A 69 3.65 -0.45 3.14
C PHE A 69 4.51 -1.20 2.13
N GLY A 70 5.18 -0.49 1.25
CA GLY A 70 6.06 -1.10 0.29
C GLY A 70 6.99 -0.14 -0.44
N ASP A 71 7.73 -0.69 -1.35
CA ASP A 71 8.59 0.03 -2.28
C ASP A 71 7.93 0.19 -3.66
N SER A 72 8.72 0.16 -4.74
CA SER A 72 8.23 0.27 -6.12
C SER A 72 7.28 -0.85 -6.53
N LEU A 73 7.36 -2.05 -5.90
CA LEU A 73 6.45 -3.16 -6.18
C LEU A 73 5.00 -2.85 -5.78
N THR A 74 4.82 -1.93 -4.85
CA THR A 74 3.52 -1.53 -4.29
C THR A 74 3.07 -0.16 -4.80
N ALA A 75 4.03 0.75 -5.05
CA ALA A 75 3.77 2.17 -5.29
C ALA A 75 2.85 2.46 -6.49
N ASP A 76 2.82 1.62 -7.52
CA ASP A 76 1.97 1.78 -8.70
C ASP A 76 0.51 1.27 -8.49
N ASP A 77 0.20 0.84 -7.27
CA ASP A 77 -1.13 0.35 -6.80
C ASP A 77 -1.64 -0.90 -7.54
N GLN A 78 -0.78 -1.69 -8.20
CA GLN A 78 -1.27 -2.87 -8.91
C GLN A 78 -1.62 -4.01 -7.94
N ILE A 79 -0.74 -4.31 -6.99
CA ILE A 79 -0.98 -5.36 -5.99
C ILE A 79 -2.09 -4.92 -5.02
N THR A 80 -2.03 -3.69 -4.54
CA THR A 80 -2.96 -3.15 -3.54
C THR A 80 -4.35 -2.90 -4.11
N ASP A 81 -4.46 -2.47 -5.36
CA ASP A 81 -5.76 -2.30 -6.04
C ASP A 81 -6.47 -3.65 -6.26
N GLU A 82 -5.73 -4.67 -6.69
CA GLU A 82 -6.30 -6.00 -6.86
C GLU A 82 -6.73 -6.59 -5.51
N LEU A 83 -5.90 -6.49 -4.46
CA LEU A 83 -6.26 -6.94 -3.12
C LEU A 83 -7.50 -6.18 -2.60
N ARG A 84 -7.58 -4.87 -2.82
CA ARG A 84 -8.73 -4.04 -2.49
C ARG A 84 -9.98 -4.53 -3.20
N ARG A 85 -9.88 -4.78 -4.49
CA ARG A 85 -10.99 -5.24 -5.33
C ARG A 85 -11.53 -6.61 -4.89
N GLU A 86 -10.64 -7.56 -4.57
CA GLU A 86 -11.02 -8.88 -4.07
C GLU A 86 -11.76 -8.78 -2.72
N LEU A 87 -11.20 -8.02 -1.77
CA LEU A 87 -11.83 -7.81 -0.47
C LEU A 87 -13.15 -7.06 -0.56
N GLN A 88 -13.23 -6.04 -1.42
CA GLN A 88 -14.47 -5.29 -1.63
C GLN A 88 -15.56 -6.11 -2.34
N THR A 89 -15.17 -7.07 -3.16
CA THR A 89 -16.13 -8.02 -3.76
C THR A 89 -16.78 -8.89 -2.69
N GLU A 90 -16.05 -9.25 -1.64
CA GLU A 90 -16.54 -10.09 -0.55
C GLU A 90 -17.28 -9.27 0.52
N LEU A 91 -16.72 -8.13 0.95
CA LEU A 91 -17.12 -7.39 2.14
C LEU A 91 -17.89 -6.11 1.84
N GLY A 92 -17.94 -5.68 0.58
CA GLY A 92 -18.50 -4.40 0.16
C GLY A 92 -17.43 -3.32 -0.03
N ASP A 93 -17.80 -2.30 -0.81
CA ASP A 93 -16.92 -1.17 -1.15
C ASP A 93 -16.80 -0.21 0.03
N GLY A 94 -15.69 -0.31 0.77
CA GLY A 94 -15.33 0.56 1.89
C GLY A 94 -14.74 1.92 1.47
N GLY A 95 -14.58 2.16 0.19
CA GLY A 95 -13.93 3.36 -0.35
C GLY A 95 -12.46 3.12 -0.71
N PRO A 96 -11.76 4.18 -1.16
CA PRO A 96 -10.33 4.13 -1.48
C PRO A 96 -9.41 3.87 -0.27
N GLY A 97 -9.81 4.28 0.93
CA GLY A 97 -8.93 4.33 2.09
C GLY A 97 -8.03 5.57 2.08
N PHE A 98 -6.81 5.45 2.63
CA PHE A 98 -5.84 6.54 2.69
C PHE A 98 -5.21 6.82 1.32
N VAL A 99 -5.14 8.11 0.99
CA VAL A 99 -4.52 8.64 -0.22
C VAL A 99 -3.54 9.75 0.17
N PHE A 100 -2.28 9.67 -0.24
CA PHE A 100 -1.34 10.78 -0.06
C PHE A 100 -1.93 12.10 -0.58
N ALA A 101 -1.79 13.18 0.15
CA ALA A 101 -2.24 14.50 -0.29
C ALA A 101 -1.67 14.83 -1.68
N ILE A 102 -0.35 14.70 -1.81
CA ILE A 102 0.35 14.70 -3.10
C ILE A 102 1.28 13.48 -3.13
N ALA A 103 1.38 12.82 -4.28
CA ALA A 103 2.26 11.68 -4.43
C ALA A 103 3.72 12.07 -4.11
N PRO A 104 4.41 11.36 -3.21
CA PRO A 104 5.82 11.64 -2.91
C PRO A 104 6.77 11.37 -4.08
N HIS A 105 6.30 10.66 -5.09
CA HIS A 105 6.97 10.42 -6.37
C HIS A 105 5.91 10.27 -7.48
N PRO A 106 6.17 10.70 -8.74
CA PRO A 106 5.17 10.63 -9.83
C PRO A 106 4.59 9.24 -10.11
N TYR A 107 5.33 8.18 -9.80
CA TYR A 107 4.87 6.79 -9.94
C TYR A 107 4.18 6.23 -8.68
N CYS A 108 4.02 7.01 -7.61
CA CYS A 108 3.18 6.62 -6.49
C CYS A 108 1.72 6.94 -6.84
N GLN A 109 0.98 5.91 -7.22
CA GLN A 109 -0.38 6.03 -7.74
C GLN A 109 -1.41 5.49 -6.74
N HIS A 110 -2.66 5.84 -6.97
CA HIS A 110 -3.81 5.23 -6.31
C HIS A 110 -4.93 5.03 -7.35
N ARG A 111 -5.13 3.81 -7.81
CA ARG A 111 -6.02 3.51 -8.96
C ARG A 111 -7.50 3.80 -8.68
N ALA A 112 -7.90 3.75 -7.40
CA ALA A 112 -9.26 4.08 -7.00
C ALA A 112 -9.52 5.60 -6.87
N VAL A 113 -8.51 6.49 -7.08
CA VAL A 113 -8.66 7.95 -6.96
C VAL A 113 -7.86 8.67 -8.03
N ASN A 114 -8.53 9.50 -8.83
CA ASN A 114 -7.83 10.48 -9.64
C ASN A 114 -7.53 11.73 -8.79
N ARG A 115 -6.26 12.07 -8.65
CA ARG A 115 -5.78 13.22 -7.88
C ARG A 115 -5.37 14.35 -8.81
N ILE A 116 -5.92 15.55 -8.59
CA ILE A 116 -5.62 16.77 -9.35
C ILE A 116 -5.02 17.77 -8.37
N VAL A 117 -3.77 18.16 -8.62
CA VAL A 117 -3.00 19.03 -7.74
C VAL A 117 -2.83 20.38 -8.43
N GLY A 118 -3.16 21.46 -7.72
CA GLY A 118 -2.83 22.82 -8.13
C GLY A 118 -1.38 23.19 -7.83
N ASP A 119 -0.99 24.39 -8.22
CA ASP A 119 0.35 24.93 -7.95
C ASP A 119 0.52 25.32 -6.47
N GLY A 120 1.75 25.66 -6.07
CA GLY A 120 2.06 26.23 -4.75
C GLY A 120 2.50 25.22 -3.69
N TRP A 121 2.74 23.96 -4.06
CA TRP A 121 3.08 22.89 -3.14
C TRP A 121 4.55 22.47 -3.22
N GLN A 122 5.19 22.39 -2.06
CA GLN A 122 6.44 21.69 -1.88
C GLN A 122 6.15 20.26 -1.39
N VAL A 123 6.75 19.25 -2.03
CA VAL A 123 6.50 17.83 -1.74
C VAL A 123 7.75 17.19 -1.16
N TRP A 124 7.54 16.38 -0.13
CA TRP A 124 8.57 15.53 0.49
C TRP A 124 8.13 14.08 0.50
N GLY A 125 9.10 13.20 0.48
CA GLY A 125 8.87 11.77 0.54
C GLY A 125 10.02 11.05 1.23
N VAL A 126 9.72 9.93 1.83
CA VAL A 126 10.66 9.14 2.65
C VAL A 126 11.91 8.70 1.88
N SER A 127 11.81 8.52 0.57
CA SER A 127 12.91 8.10 -0.32
C SER A 127 13.40 9.21 -1.26
N THR A 128 12.85 10.42 -1.15
CA THR A 128 13.23 11.56 -1.99
C THR A 128 13.85 12.67 -1.12
N THR A 129 13.23 13.83 -1.06
CA THR A 129 13.66 14.91 -0.17
C THR A 129 12.90 14.80 1.15
N VAL A 130 13.61 14.77 2.27
CA VAL A 130 13.04 14.69 3.62
C VAL A 130 12.96 16.08 4.22
N PRO A 131 11.85 16.47 4.86
CA PRO A 131 11.78 17.74 5.56
C PRO A 131 12.73 17.75 6.78
N PRO A 132 13.35 18.89 7.13
CA PRO A 132 14.33 18.95 8.23
C PRO A 132 13.80 18.50 9.60
N ASP A 133 12.48 18.52 9.79
CA ASP A 133 11.82 18.10 11.03
C ASP A 133 11.40 16.62 11.01
N HIS A 134 11.64 15.89 9.94
CA HIS A 134 11.25 14.49 9.77
C HIS A 134 9.75 14.19 9.99
N LEU A 135 8.90 15.22 9.92
CA LEU A 135 7.45 15.08 10.07
C LEU A 135 6.83 14.81 8.68
N LEU A 136 7.03 13.59 8.21
CA LEU A 136 6.31 12.99 7.10
C LEU A 136 5.07 12.28 7.65
N GLY A 137 4.02 12.10 6.83
CA GLY A 137 2.91 11.21 7.18
C GLY A 137 3.33 9.73 7.09
N LEU A 138 2.49 8.91 6.48
CA LEU A 138 2.77 7.48 6.28
C LEU A 138 3.82 7.20 5.16
N GLY A 139 4.60 8.19 4.77
CA GLY A 139 5.65 8.08 3.75
C GLY A 139 5.83 9.32 2.88
N GLY A 140 4.95 10.32 3.03
CA GLY A 140 5.01 11.56 2.27
C GLY A 140 4.31 12.73 2.95
N SER A 141 4.62 13.95 2.52
CA SER A 141 3.92 15.16 2.91
C SER A 141 4.01 16.24 1.84
N ALA A 142 3.11 17.21 1.89
CA ALA A 142 3.12 18.38 1.03
C ALA A 142 2.81 19.63 1.85
N GLU A 143 3.58 20.71 1.67
CA GLU A 143 3.35 21.99 2.37
C GLU A 143 3.19 23.11 1.34
N GLY A 144 2.19 23.96 1.56
CA GLY A 144 1.93 25.08 0.66
C GLY A 144 0.54 25.67 0.85
N ASP A 145 0.07 26.32 -0.20
CA ASP A 145 -1.29 26.80 -0.37
C ASP A 145 -1.84 26.38 -1.74
N GLY A 146 -3.16 26.47 -1.92
CA GLY A 146 -3.81 26.05 -3.15
C GLY A 146 -4.76 24.85 -2.96
N ALA A 147 -5.10 24.19 -4.05
CA ALA A 147 -6.12 23.15 -4.03
C ALA A 147 -5.57 21.77 -4.43
N ILE A 148 -6.01 20.75 -3.70
CA ILE A 148 -5.83 19.33 -4.05
C ILE A 148 -7.22 18.73 -4.18
N ARG A 149 -7.49 18.03 -5.28
CA ARG A 149 -8.79 17.42 -5.57
C ARG A 149 -8.66 15.93 -5.70
N PHE A 150 -9.54 15.22 -5.02
CA PHE A 150 -9.70 13.77 -5.11
C PHE A 150 -11.01 13.47 -5.83
N VAL A 151 -10.92 12.66 -6.88
CA VAL A 151 -12.08 12.14 -7.62
C VAL A 151 -12.08 10.63 -7.45
N PRO A 152 -12.75 10.09 -6.40
CA PRO A 152 -12.81 8.66 -6.16
C PRO A 152 -13.62 7.95 -7.23
N THR A 153 -13.24 6.73 -7.58
CA THR A 153 -14.06 5.85 -8.43
C THR A 153 -15.24 5.26 -7.67
N SER A 154 -15.08 5.08 -6.37
CA SER A 154 -16.11 4.63 -5.43
C SER A 154 -17.21 5.70 -5.26
N LYS A 155 -18.46 5.25 -5.15
CA LYS A 155 -19.63 6.10 -4.85
C LYS A 155 -20.10 5.95 -3.41
N THR A 156 -19.43 5.11 -2.63
CA THR A 156 -19.82 4.75 -1.26
C THR A 156 -19.21 5.68 -0.22
N VAL A 157 -18.26 6.55 -0.58
CA VAL A 157 -17.59 7.50 0.34
C VAL A 157 -18.62 8.37 1.06
N ARG A 158 -18.56 8.37 2.39
CA ARG A 158 -19.40 9.17 3.28
C ARG A 158 -18.61 10.02 4.27
N SER A 159 -17.31 9.80 4.34
CA SER A 159 -16.41 10.60 5.19
C SER A 159 -15.10 10.88 4.47
N VAL A 160 -14.50 12.00 4.78
CA VAL A 160 -13.11 12.30 4.56
C VAL A 160 -12.46 12.61 5.90
N ASP A 161 -11.34 11.95 6.17
CA ASP A 161 -10.50 12.26 7.33
C ASP A 161 -9.18 12.80 6.80
N VAL A 162 -8.82 14.02 7.21
CA VAL A 162 -7.67 14.73 6.69
C VAL A 162 -6.54 14.70 7.70
N ASP A 163 -5.39 14.17 7.28
CA ASP A 163 -4.17 14.08 8.06
C ASP A 163 -3.28 15.28 7.76
N TYR A 164 -3.01 16.12 8.77
CA TYR A 164 -2.25 17.35 8.60
C TYR A 164 -1.31 17.62 9.77
N LEU A 165 -0.41 18.58 9.59
CA LEU A 165 0.45 19.09 10.65
C LEU A 165 -0.19 20.32 11.28
N ALA A 166 -0.58 20.23 12.55
CA ALA A 166 -0.82 21.40 13.36
C ALA A 166 0.54 22.03 13.70
N GLN A 167 0.73 23.35 13.41
CA GLN A 167 2.03 23.99 13.52
C GLN A 167 1.94 25.50 13.80
N PRO A 168 3.02 26.11 14.35
CA PRO A 168 3.09 27.58 14.49
C PRO A 168 2.92 28.28 13.12
N HIS A 169 2.11 29.33 13.13
CA HIS A 169 1.73 30.07 11.93
C HIS A 169 1.08 29.21 10.82
N GLY A 170 0.38 28.14 11.22
CA GLY A 170 -0.41 27.31 10.32
C GLY A 170 -1.55 28.12 9.68
N GLY A 171 -1.90 27.78 8.46
CA GLY A 171 -2.96 28.41 7.70
C GLY A 171 -4.34 27.81 7.99
N THR A 172 -5.25 27.97 7.04
CA THR A 172 -6.60 27.42 7.08
C THR A 172 -6.79 26.43 5.96
N LEU A 173 -7.46 25.32 6.24
CA LEU A 173 -7.82 24.29 5.28
C LEU A 173 -9.34 24.17 5.21
N GLU A 174 -9.90 24.36 4.04
CA GLU A 174 -11.30 24.06 3.74
C GLU A 174 -11.41 22.67 3.09
N VAL A 175 -12.40 21.91 3.52
CA VAL A 175 -12.81 20.66 2.89
C VAL A 175 -14.09 20.93 2.13
N LEU A 176 -14.10 20.64 0.82
CA LEU A 176 -15.27 20.83 -0.03
C LEU A 176 -15.75 19.50 -0.59
N ALA A 177 -17.06 19.27 -0.51
CA ALA A 177 -17.79 18.25 -1.26
C ALA A 177 -18.36 18.91 -2.52
N ASP A 178 -17.85 18.55 -3.70
CA ASP A 178 -18.06 19.25 -4.98
C ASP A 178 -17.71 20.75 -4.90
N LYS A 179 -18.66 21.61 -4.60
CA LYS A 179 -18.47 23.06 -4.48
C LYS A 179 -18.86 23.59 -3.09
N THR A 180 -19.38 22.74 -2.22
CA THR A 180 -19.87 23.12 -0.90
C THR A 180 -18.80 22.88 0.15
N VAL A 181 -18.46 23.90 0.94
CA VAL A 181 -17.58 23.75 2.09
C VAL A 181 -18.31 22.94 3.16
N VAL A 182 -17.75 21.80 3.53
CA VAL A 182 -18.28 20.91 4.57
C VAL A 182 -17.51 20.97 5.88
N ALA A 183 -16.25 21.46 5.83
CA ALA A 183 -15.47 21.73 7.04
C ALA A 183 -14.44 22.84 6.77
N THR A 184 -14.09 23.58 7.83
CA THR A 184 -12.99 24.54 7.84
C THR A 184 -12.11 24.23 9.06
N ILE A 185 -10.81 24.04 8.81
CA ILE A 185 -9.84 23.56 9.78
C ILE A 185 -8.75 24.63 9.94
N ALA A 186 -8.56 25.13 11.16
CA ALA A 186 -7.37 25.94 11.48
C ALA A 186 -6.20 25.00 11.78
N THR A 187 -5.09 25.16 11.05
CA THR A 187 -3.90 24.31 11.25
C THR A 187 -2.85 24.97 12.16
N ALA A 188 -3.15 26.15 12.68
CA ALA A 188 -2.31 26.87 13.62
C ALA A 188 -2.33 26.19 15.01
N ALA A 189 -1.14 25.99 15.59
CA ALA A 189 -0.95 25.44 16.93
C ALA A 189 0.33 26.01 17.55
N GLU A 190 0.49 25.88 18.86
CA GLU A 190 1.68 26.33 19.58
C GLU A 190 2.93 25.49 19.20
N HIS A 191 2.73 24.18 19.03
CA HIS A 191 3.78 23.22 18.71
C HIS A 191 3.41 22.38 17.47
N LYS A 192 4.43 21.83 16.82
CA LYS A 192 4.23 20.90 15.71
C LYS A 192 3.74 19.55 16.23
N GLN A 193 2.60 19.08 15.72
CA GLN A 193 2.06 17.76 16.04
C GLN A 193 1.18 17.23 14.90
N ALA A 194 1.08 15.90 14.78
CA ALA A 194 0.08 15.29 13.93
C ALA A 194 -1.32 15.73 14.39
N ALA A 195 -2.18 16.04 13.44
CA ALA A 195 -3.56 16.40 13.70
C ALA A 195 -4.46 15.85 12.61
N PHE A 196 -5.71 15.60 12.97
CA PHE A 196 -6.67 14.89 12.14
C PHE A 196 -8.01 15.60 12.21
N ALA A 197 -8.74 15.60 11.09
CA ALA A 197 -10.07 16.21 11.06
C ALA A 197 -10.98 15.46 10.10
N THR A 198 -12.04 14.90 10.65
CA THR A 198 -13.05 14.17 9.89
C THR A 198 -14.21 15.06 9.49
N ALA A 199 -14.64 14.99 8.25
CA ALA A 199 -15.86 15.64 7.75
C ALA A 199 -16.78 14.63 7.07
N ALA A 200 -18.10 14.78 7.30
CA ALA A 200 -19.11 13.99 6.60
C ALA A 200 -19.22 14.45 5.14
N ILE A 201 -19.33 13.50 4.23
CA ILE A 201 -19.46 13.74 2.80
C ILE A 201 -20.89 13.36 2.36
N PRO A 202 -21.66 14.30 1.79
CA PRO A 202 -22.98 14.03 1.26
C PRO A 202 -22.98 12.93 0.22
N GLU A 203 -24.04 12.13 0.19
CA GLU A 203 -24.22 11.12 -0.83
C GLU A 203 -24.23 11.72 -2.24
N GLY A 204 -23.62 11.02 -3.20
CA GLY A 204 -23.52 11.47 -4.58
C GLY A 204 -22.43 12.50 -4.85
N THR A 205 -21.63 12.88 -3.85
CA THR A 205 -20.45 13.73 -4.04
C THR A 205 -19.47 13.07 -5.02
N LYS A 206 -19.09 13.81 -6.04
CA LYS A 206 -18.19 13.32 -7.11
C LYS A 206 -16.73 13.71 -6.89
N ARG A 207 -16.49 14.77 -6.13
CA ARG A 207 -15.17 15.36 -5.92
C ARG A 207 -15.05 15.89 -4.51
N ILE A 208 -13.94 15.57 -3.88
CA ILE A 208 -13.53 16.13 -2.58
C ILE A 208 -12.35 17.04 -2.87
N GLU A 209 -12.40 18.30 -2.40
CA GLU A 209 -11.33 19.26 -2.56
C GLU A 209 -10.82 19.70 -1.19
N LEU A 210 -9.51 19.64 -1.02
CA LEU A 210 -8.79 20.27 0.08
C LEU A 210 -8.22 21.58 -0.44
N ARG A 211 -8.68 22.71 0.12
CA ARG A 211 -8.24 24.04 -0.27
C ARG A 211 -7.50 24.70 0.89
N ALA A 212 -6.19 24.80 0.74
CA ALA A 212 -5.31 25.43 1.71
C ALA A 212 -5.19 26.93 1.42
N SER A 213 -5.13 27.72 2.48
CA SER A 213 -4.84 29.15 2.44
C SER A 213 -3.80 29.49 3.50
N GLY A 214 -2.68 30.06 3.08
CA GLY A 214 -1.50 30.23 3.92
C GLY A 214 -0.70 28.92 4.05
N ARG A 215 0.14 28.84 5.08
CA ARG A 215 1.03 27.71 5.26
C ARG A 215 0.31 26.47 5.84
N VAL A 216 0.02 25.49 5.02
CA VAL A 216 -0.61 24.23 5.43
C VAL A 216 0.26 23.05 5.02
N ARG A 217 0.56 22.13 5.95
CA ARG A 217 1.21 20.86 5.64
C ARG A 217 0.21 19.72 5.76
N LEU A 218 0.04 18.97 4.66
CA LEU A 218 -0.85 17.83 4.54
C LEU A 218 -0.04 16.54 4.41
N PHE A 219 -0.54 15.47 4.99
CA PHE A 219 0.01 14.12 4.85
C PHE A 219 -0.83 13.30 3.88
N GLY A 220 -2.13 13.30 4.06
CA GLY A 220 -3.07 12.58 3.24
C GLY A 220 -4.52 12.87 3.58
N ALA A 221 -5.38 12.11 2.94
CA ALA A 221 -6.79 12.06 3.27
C ALA A 221 -7.30 10.63 3.16
N THR A 222 -8.07 10.19 4.14
CA THR A 222 -8.75 8.91 4.14
C THR A 222 -10.18 9.08 3.64
N LEU A 223 -10.56 8.34 2.61
CA LEU A 223 -11.86 8.41 1.95
C LEU A 223 -12.59 7.09 2.19
N GLU A 224 -13.59 7.07 3.08
CA GLU A 224 -14.22 5.83 3.53
C GLU A 224 -15.75 5.85 3.46
N ALA A 225 -16.31 4.66 3.28
CA ALA A 225 -17.68 4.31 3.55
C ALA A 225 -17.84 3.88 5.03
N PRO A 226 -19.09 3.73 5.54
CA PRO A 226 -19.31 3.28 6.91
C PRO A 226 -18.94 1.80 7.16
N SER A 227 -18.81 0.98 6.10
CA SER A 227 -18.52 -0.46 6.17
C SER A 227 -17.84 -0.93 4.89
N GLY A 228 -17.48 -2.21 4.81
CA GLY A 228 -16.80 -2.81 3.67
C GLY A 228 -15.31 -3.01 3.93
N ALA A 229 -14.48 -2.94 2.91
CA ALA A 229 -13.02 -3.07 3.04
C ALA A 229 -12.28 -1.94 2.34
N VAL A 230 -11.16 -1.53 2.91
CA VAL A 230 -10.20 -0.59 2.31
C VAL A 230 -8.80 -1.17 2.36
N VAL A 231 -8.00 -0.85 1.35
CA VAL A 231 -6.57 -1.17 1.30
C VAL A 231 -5.82 0.10 0.93
N ASP A 232 -5.09 0.64 1.90
CA ASP A 232 -4.25 1.81 1.71
C ASP A 232 -3.01 1.43 0.91
N ASN A 233 -2.73 2.13 -0.17
CA ASN A 233 -1.45 2.00 -0.85
C ASN A 233 -0.44 2.98 -0.24
N LEU A 234 0.46 2.47 0.59
CA LEU A 234 1.54 3.20 1.24
C LEU A 234 2.91 2.88 0.60
N GLY A 235 2.90 2.40 -0.64
CA GLY A 235 4.10 2.15 -1.43
C GLY A 235 4.77 3.46 -1.86
N VAL A 236 6.09 3.55 -1.68
CA VAL A 236 6.90 4.69 -2.14
C VAL A 236 8.08 4.18 -2.97
N ILE A 237 8.20 4.71 -4.19
CA ILE A 237 9.31 4.37 -5.09
C ILE A 237 10.66 4.50 -4.37
N ASN A 238 11.53 3.50 -4.54
CA ASN A 238 12.86 3.43 -3.92
C ASN A 238 12.87 3.41 -2.37
N ALA A 239 11.74 3.23 -1.70
CA ALA A 239 11.72 3.11 -0.25
C ALA A 239 12.51 1.90 0.23
N THR A 240 13.18 2.06 1.37
CA THR A 240 13.92 1.02 2.08
C THR A 240 13.51 1.02 3.55
N ALA A 241 13.74 -0.10 4.24
CA ALA A 241 13.50 -0.18 5.68
C ALA A 241 14.30 0.90 6.44
N LYS A 242 15.54 1.15 6.02
CA LYS A 242 16.41 2.19 6.59
C LYS A 242 15.80 3.59 6.44
N GLN A 243 15.27 3.91 5.27
CA GLN A 243 14.65 5.22 5.04
C GLN A 243 13.35 5.36 5.81
N MET A 244 12.48 4.35 5.80
CA MET A 244 11.24 4.36 6.58
C MET A 244 11.52 4.56 8.07
N ARG A 245 12.54 3.87 8.62
CA ARG A 245 12.90 3.94 10.04
C ARG A 245 13.56 5.26 10.42
N ASN A 246 14.42 5.84 9.56
CA ASN A 246 15.26 6.99 9.92
C ASN A 246 14.71 8.33 9.43
N ASN A 247 13.93 8.35 8.35
CA ASN A 247 13.46 9.58 7.72
C ASN A 247 12.08 10.02 8.22
N ILE A 248 11.38 9.18 8.99
CA ILE A 248 10.12 9.51 9.65
C ILE A 248 10.36 9.49 11.16
N ALA A 249 10.02 10.56 11.85
CA ALA A 249 10.07 10.59 13.32
C ALA A 249 9.15 9.51 13.90
N SER A 250 9.69 8.62 14.72
CA SER A 250 8.98 7.40 15.17
C SER A 250 7.69 7.70 15.93
N ASP A 251 7.69 8.73 16.76
CA ASP A 251 6.49 9.15 17.52
C ASP A 251 5.42 9.66 16.57
N HIS A 252 5.83 10.45 15.57
CA HIS A 252 4.92 10.96 14.56
C HIS A 252 4.33 9.83 13.69
N LEU A 253 5.13 8.84 13.31
CA LEU A 253 4.62 7.65 12.61
C LEU A 253 3.62 6.86 13.46
N ARG A 254 3.92 6.71 14.77
CA ARG A 254 2.99 6.06 15.71
C ARG A 254 1.65 6.78 15.80
N ASP A 255 1.66 8.12 15.93
CA ASP A 255 0.44 8.92 16.00
C ASP A 255 -0.43 8.76 14.74
N GLN A 256 0.20 8.80 13.55
CA GLN A 256 -0.48 8.59 12.27
C GLN A 256 -1.14 7.20 12.19
N LEU A 257 -0.40 6.15 12.54
CA LEU A 257 -0.90 4.77 12.50
C LEU A 257 -1.95 4.49 13.57
N ALA A 258 -1.78 5.05 14.79
CA ALA A 258 -2.76 4.91 15.86
C ALA A 258 -4.10 5.56 15.46
N HIS A 259 -4.03 6.73 14.82
CA HIS A 259 -5.24 7.40 14.29
C HIS A 259 -5.87 6.60 13.15
N ARG A 260 -5.05 6.06 12.22
CA ARG A 260 -5.54 5.23 11.11
C ARG A 260 -6.29 3.98 11.60
N ALA A 261 -5.99 3.49 12.79
CA ALA A 261 -6.63 2.33 13.42
C ALA A 261 -6.65 1.12 12.46
N THR A 262 -5.46 0.72 12.01
CA THR A 262 -5.25 -0.35 11.03
C THR A 262 -5.52 -1.72 11.63
N ASP A 263 -6.35 -2.56 10.98
CA ASP A 263 -6.61 -3.95 11.37
C ASP A 263 -5.47 -4.88 10.94
N LEU A 264 -4.86 -4.61 9.78
CA LEU A 264 -3.69 -5.34 9.28
C LEU A 264 -2.68 -4.39 8.64
N ALA A 265 -1.50 -4.30 9.21
CA ALA A 265 -0.35 -3.70 8.53
C ALA A 265 0.38 -4.76 7.72
N VAL A 266 0.52 -4.56 6.40
CA VAL A 266 1.32 -5.39 5.50
C VAL A 266 2.60 -4.64 5.15
N ILE A 267 3.76 -5.27 5.27
CA ILE A 267 5.06 -4.66 5.00
C ILE A 267 5.80 -5.48 3.94
N MET A 268 5.98 -4.91 2.74
CA MET A 268 6.69 -5.51 1.61
C MET A 268 7.83 -4.58 1.16
N LEU A 269 8.98 -4.71 1.78
CA LEU A 269 10.19 -3.95 1.51
C LEU A 269 11.37 -4.90 1.23
N GLY A 270 12.50 -4.37 0.79
CA GLY A 270 13.72 -5.17 0.59
C GLY A 270 14.14 -5.32 -0.85
N THR A 271 13.27 -4.99 -1.81
CA THR A 271 13.59 -5.07 -3.25
C THR A 271 14.80 -4.22 -3.60
N ASN A 272 14.83 -2.98 -3.11
CA ASN A 272 15.92 -2.05 -3.38
C ASN A 272 17.21 -2.48 -2.67
N GLU A 273 17.12 -2.84 -1.39
CA GLU A 273 18.29 -3.27 -0.60
C GLU A 273 18.93 -4.52 -1.20
N ALA A 274 18.14 -5.45 -1.72
CA ALA A 274 18.66 -6.67 -2.35
C ALA A 274 19.54 -6.40 -3.57
N GLU A 275 19.42 -5.25 -4.21
CA GLU A 275 20.28 -4.87 -5.35
C GLU A 275 21.74 -4.62 -4.94
N TRP A 276 21.98 -4.08 -3.75
CA TRP A 276 23.33 -3.68 -3.33
C TRP A 276 23.85 -4.38 -2.08
N LEU A 277 22.99 -5.00 -1.26
CA LEU A 277 23.45 -5.75 -0.11
C LEU A 277 24.09 -7.09 -0.52
N ARG A 278 25.11 -7.48 0.23
CA ARG A 278 25.65 -8.83 0.15
C ARG A 278 24.81 -9.78 0.99
N ALA A 279 24.79 -11.06 0.64
CA ALA A 279 24.08 -12.10 1.37
C ALA A 279 24.51 -12.24 2.84
N ARG A 280 25.71 -11.79 3.17
CA ARG A 280 26.27 -11.81 4.55
C ARG A 280 27.07 -10.54 4.81
N GLY A 281 27.20 -10.17 6.08
CA GLY A 281 28.02 -9.06 6.56
C GLY A 281 27.21 -7.90 7.11
N ALA A 282 27.90 -6.86 7.56
CA ALA A 282 27.35 -5.75 8.32
C ALA A 282 26.14 -5.04 7.68
N GLY A 283 26.05 -4.99 6.35
CA GLY A 283 24.91 -4.38 5.68
C GLY A 283 23.62 -5.18 5.83
N MET A 284 23.67 -6.52 5.80
CA MET A 284 22.50 -7.37 6.02
C MET A 284 22.09 -7.37 7.51
N GLU A 285 23.04 -7.34 8.42
CA GLU A 285 22.80 -7.22 9.85
C GLU A 285 22.16 -5.87 10.21
N GLU A 286 22.64 -4.79 9.60
CA GLU A 286 22.02 -3.45 9.75
C GLU A 286 20.59 -3.44 9.19
N HIS A 287 20.37 -4.06 8.02
CA HIS A 287 19.03 -4.18 7.45
C HIS A 287 18.09 -4.91 8.41
N GLU A 288 18.47 -6.08 8.91
CA GLU A 288 17.66 -6.85 9.86
C GLU A 288 17.32 -6.03 11.12
N LYS A 289 18.30 -5.32 11.68
CA LYS A 289 18.11 -4.46 12.85
C LYS A 289 17.09 -3.35 12.57
N LEU A 290 17.30 -2.57 11.49
CA LEU A 290 16.43 -1.44 11.16
C LEU A 290 15.03 -1.88 10.77
N PHE A 291 14.91 -3.04 10.09
CA PHE A 291 13.63 -3.64 9.77
C PHE A 291 12.88 -4.09 11.03
N THR A 292 13.58 -4.71 12.00
CA THR A 292 13.04 -5.07 13.31
C THR A 292 12.52 -3.84 14.07
N GLU A 293 13.29 -2.75 14.10
CA GLU A 293 12.89 -1.49 14.76
C GLU A 293 11.67 -0.83 14.06
N LEU A 294 11.58 -0.90 12.74
CA LEU A 294 10.42 -0.42 11.98
C LEU A 294 9.16 -1.23 12.35
N LEU A 295 9.27 -2.57 12.36
CA LEU A 295 8.15 -3.43 12.75
C LEU A 295 7.72 -3.18 14.19
N ALA A 296 8.65 -2.97 15.13
CA ALA A 296 8.32 -2.63 16.51
C ALA A 296 7.52 -1.31 16.60
N THR A 297 7.89 -0.30 15.81
CA THR A 297 7.15 0.97 15.74
C THR A 297 5.74 0.76 15.21
N ILE A 298 5.57 -0.01 14.12
CA ILE A 298 4.26 -0.30 13.52
C ILE A 298 3.38 -1.09 14.49
N ARG A 299 3.93 -2.13 15.15
CA ARG A 299 3.19 -2.94 16.12
C ARG A 299 2.72 -2.13 17.33
N ALA A 300 3.58 -1.26 17.87
CA ALA A 300 3.23 -0.41 19.00
C ALA A 300 2.09 0.56 18.69
N SER A 301 1.88 0.90 17.41
CA SER A 301 0.83 1.84 16.97
C SER A 301 -0.55 1.20 16.87
N SER A 302 -0.62 -0.11 16.68
CA SER A 302 -1.88 -0.84 16.50
C SER A 302 -1.91 -2.08 17.40
N PRO A 303 -2.10 -1.91 18.71
CA PRO A 303 -1.99 -3.01 19.68
C PRO A 303 -3.03 -4.13 19.44
N HIS A 304 -4.18 -3.79 18.87
CA HIS A 304 -5.24 -4.75 18.53
C HIS A 304 -5.18 -5.23 17.07
N GLY A 305 -4.45 -4.53 16.22
CA GLY A 305 -4.23 -4.91 14.83
C GLY A 305 -3.20 -6.03 14.69
N SER A 306 -3.14 -6.59 13.51
CA SER A 306 -2.16 -7.59 13.11
C SER A 306 -1.08 -6.98 12.22
N CYS A 307 0.06 -7.69 12.07
CA CYS A 307 1.03 -7.34 11.04
C CYS A 307 1.46 -8.58 10.25
N LEU A 308 1.74 -8.36 8.97
CA LEU A 308 2.22 -9.36 8.03
C LEU A 308 3.43 -8.80 7.27
N VAL A 309 4.53 -9.50 7.32
CA VAL A 309 5.69 -9.21 6.46
C VAL A 309 5.59 -10.08 5.22
N VAL A 310 5.71 -9.46 4.05
CA VAL A 310 5.81 -10.13 2.75
C VAL A 310 7.25 -10.00 2.27
N SER A 311 7.91 -11.12 1.99
CA SER A 311 9.30 -11.12 1.53
C SER A 311 9.45 -10.40 0.18
N PRO A 312 10.67 -9.97 -0.21
CA PRO A 312 10.91 -9.53 -1.60
C PRO A 312 10.72 -10.70 -2.59
N LEU A 313 10.46 -10.36 -3.84
CA LEU A 313 10.44 -11.31 -4.96
C LEU A 313 11.85 -11.78 -5.32
N ASP A 314 11.98 -12.89 -6.04
CA ASP A 314 13.26 -13.27 -6.66
C ASP A 314 13.71 -12.21 -7.66
N GLN A 315 15.01 -12.00 -7.74
CA GLN A 315 15.63 -11.02 -8.63
C GLN A 315 16.78 -11.62 -9.41
N ILE A 316 16.90 -11.21 -10.66
CA ILE A 316 18.04 -11.53 -11.53
C ILE A 316 18.92 -10.29 -11.67
N ASP A 317 20.23 -10.46 -11.55
CA ASP A 317 21.17 -9.40 -11.93
C ASP A 317 21.29 -9.34 -13.46
N TRP A 318 20.36 -8.62 -14.07
CA TRP A 318 20.28 -8.49 -15.53
C TRP A 318 21.42 -7.62 -16.12
N ARG A 319 22.19 -6.94 -15.25
CA ARG A 319 23.38 -6.16 -15.66
C ARG A 319 24.61 -7.05 -15.82
N ASP A 320 24.59 -8.27 -15.28
CA ASP A 320 25.63 -9.29 -15.48
C ASP A 320 25.26 -10.14 -16.71
N ASP A 321 26.19 -10.32 -17.64
CA ASP A 321 25.99 -11.09 -18.86
C ASP A 321 25.52 -12.53 -18.61
N LYS A 322 25.86 -13.10 -17.45
CA LYS A 322 25.40 -14.43 -17.02
C LYS A 322 24.01 -14.41 -16.41
N MET A 323 23.48 -13.24 -16.14
CA MET A 323 22.15 -13.04 -15.52
C MET A 323 21.92 -13.97 -14.30
N PRO A 324 22.79 -13.94 -13.28
CA PRO A 324 22.62 -14.80 -12.11
C PRO A 324 21.46 -14.31 -11.24
N ALA A 325 20.82 -15.24 -10.53
CA ALA A 325 19.91 -14.85 -9.43
C ALA A 325 20.71 -14.20 -8.31
N ARG A 326 20.17 -13.11 -7.75
CA ARG A 326 20.81 -12.37 -6.64
C ARG A 326 20.87 -13.24 -5.39
N THR A 327 22.07 -13.39 -4.85
CA THR A 327 22.27 -14.20 -3.62
C THR A 327 21.85 -13.47 -2.34
N SER A 328 21.68 -12.15 -2.41
CA SER A 328 21.17 -11.31 -1.31
C SER A 328 19.68 -11.58 -1.00
N VAL A 329 18.87 -11.91 -2.01
CA VAL A 329 17.43 -12.10 -1.82
C VAL A 329 17.11 -13.20 -0.81
N PRO A 330 17.58 -14.46 -0.92
CA PRO A 330 17.27 -15.49 0.08
C PRO A 330 17.80 -15.14 1.47
N ALA A 331 18.94 -14.45 1.58
CA ALA A 331 19.45 -13.99 2.87
C ALA A 331 18.54 -12.93 3.51
N MET A 332 17.98 -12.03 2.69
CA MET A 332 17.02 -11.01 3.13
C MET A 332 15.69 -11.63 3.55
N VAL A 333 15.19 -12.61 2.81
CA VAL A 333 13.98 -13.38 3.19
C VAL A 333 14.13 -13.93 4.61
N GLU A 334 15.26 -14.55 4.93
CA GLU A 334 15.51 -15.09 6.26
C GLU A 334 15.68 -14.02 7.33
N ALA A 335 16.35 -12.90 7.02
CA ALA A 335 16.48 -11.77 7.93
C ALA A 335 15.11 -11.16 8.27
N GLN A 336 14.27 -10.96 7.27
CA GLN A 336 12.91 -10.43 7.45
C GLN A 336 11.99 -11.42 8.18
N ARG A 337 12.12 -12.73 7.94
CA ARG A 337 11.40 -13.76 8.69
C ARG A 337 11.73 -13.69 10.18
N ARG A 338 13.03 -13.60 10.54
CA ARG A 338 13.44 -13.46 11.96
C ARG A 338 12.91 -12.16 12.57
N ALA A 339 12.97 -11.04 11.85
CA ALA A 339 12.43 -9.76 12.30
C ALA A 339 10.90 -9.83 12.51
N ALA A 340 10.17 -10.49 11.61
CA ALA A 340 8.73 -10.71 11.74
C ALA A 340 8.39 -11.49 13.00
N VAL A 341 9.03 -12.66 13.21
CA VAL A 341 8.81 -13.49 14.40
C VAL A 341 9.15 -12.73 15.68
N ALA A 342 10.26 -11.98 15.71
CA ALA A 342 10.68 -11.20 16.88
C ALA A 342 9.67 -10.10 17.27
N ASN A 343 8.83 -9.65 16.32
CA ASN A 343 7.80 -8.64 16.56
C ASN A 343 6.37 -9.21 16.60
N GLY A 344 6.20 -10.53 16.61
CA GLY A 344 4.88 -11.17 16.59
C GLY A 344 4.08 -10.82 15.33
N CYS A 345 4.76 -10.69 14.19
CA CYS A 345 4.16 -10.53 12.87
C CYS A 345 4.10 -11.88 12.15
N ALA A 346 3.05 -12.08 11.36
CA ALA A 346 3.00 -13.16 10.40
C ALA A 346 4.01 -12.92 9.26
N PHE A 347 4.33 -13.99 8.53
CA PHE A 347 5.26 -13.91 7.42
C PHE A 347 4.75 -14.67 6.20
N TRP A 348 4.87 -14.07 5.02
CA TRP A 348 4.65 -14.73 3.74
C TRP A 348 5.93 -14.74 2.93
N ASP A 349 6.46 -15.95 2.70
CA ASP A 349 7.58 -16.18 1.81
C ASP A 349 7.11 -16.22 0.35
N VAL A 350 6.88 -15.03 -0.22
CA VAL A 350 6.48 -14.90 -1.63
C VAL A 350 7.63 -15.29 -2.56
N TYR A 351 8.89 -15.17 -2.12
CA TYR A 351 10.05 -15.65 -2.87
C TYR A 351 9.97 -17.16 -3.13
N THR A 352 9.73 -17.96 -2.09
CA THR A 352 9.55 -19.41 -2.25
C THR A 352 8.26 -19.74 -2.99
N TRP A 353 7.17 -19.02 -2.72
CA TRP A 353 5.89 -19.21 -3.41
C TRP A 353 6.00 -19.01 -4.93
N MET A 354 6.77 -18.03 -5.41
CA MET A 354 6.98 -17.82 -6.84
C MET A 354 7.93 -18.82 -7.49
N GLY A 355 8.63 -19.67 -6.71
CA GLY A 355 9.54 -20.73 -7.18
C GLY A 355 11.00 -20.58 -6.71
N GLY A 356 11.29 -19.61 -5.83
CA GLY A 356 12.62 -19.42 -5.23
C GLY A 356 13.67 -18.93 -6.23
N LYS A 357 14.92 -19.29 -5.98
CA LYS A 357 16.10 -18.81 -6.72
C LYS A 357 16.00 -19.04 -8.24
N GLY A 358 16.04 -17.95 -8.99
CA GLY A 358 16.02 -17.94 -10.47
C GLY A 358 14.61 -18.04 -11.06
N SER A 359 13.56 -18.06 -10.23
CA SER A 359 12.17 -18.15 -10.69
C SER A 359 11.72 -16.94 -11.51
N SER A 360 12.30 -15.75 -11.31
CA SER A 360 12.01 -14.55 -12.09
C SER A 360 12.23 -14.75 -13.60
N LYS A 361 13.16 -15.61 -14.02
CA LYS A 361 13.30 -15.97 -15.45
C LYS A 361 12.07 -16.70 -15.98
N GLY A 362 11.54 -17.63 -15.20
CA GLY A 362 10.31 -18.35 -15.55
C GLY A 362 9.06 -17.45 -15.48
N TRP A 363 9.04 -16.50 -14.57
CA TRP A 363 7.99 -15.49 -14.50
C TRP A 363 8.04 -14.53 -15.69
N PHE A 364 9.24 -14.08 -16.07
CA PHE A 364 9.43 -13.26 -17.28
C PHE A 364 8.96 -13.99 -18.54
N ALA A 365 9.34 -15.25 -18.72
CA ALA A 365 8.90 -16.06 -19.87
C ALA A 365 7.37 -16.22 -19.96
N ARG A 366 6.65 -16.08 -18.82
CA ARG A 366 5.19 -16.10 -18.75
C ARG A 366 4.56 -14.70 -18.78
N GLY A 367 5.35 -13.64 -18.91
CA GLY A 367 4.88 -12.26 -18.90
C GLY A 367 4.39 -11.77 -17.52
N LEU A 368 4.89 -12.36 -16.42
CA LEU A 368 4.47 -12.05 -15.04
C LEU A 368 5.41 -11.06 -14.33
N VAL A 369 6.65 -10.90 -14.80
CA VAL A 369 7.56 -9.82 -14.40
C VAL A 369 8.08 -9.11 -15.64
N SER A 370 8.47 -7.86 -15.46
CA SER A 370 9.01 -7.02 -16.53
C SER A 370 10.46 -7.42 -16.87
N LYS A 371 11.04 -6.77 -17.90
CA LYS A 371 12.38 -7.07 -18.43
C LYS A 371 13.54 -6.83 -17.44
N ASP A 372 13.27 -6.21 -16.32
CA ASP A 372 14.22 -6.01 -15.22
C ASP A 372 14.26 -7.20 -14.24
N PHE A 373 13.39 -8.18 -14.42
CA PHE A 373 13.29 -9.40 -13.63
C PHE A 373 13.04 -9.18 -12.13
N GLN A 374 12.40 -8.06 -11.76
CA GLN A 374 12.04 -7.78 -10.36
C GLN A 374 10.66 -7.14 -10.23
N HIS A 375 10.22 -6.28 -11.16
CA HIS A 375 8.90 -5.67 -11.06
C HIS A 375 7.85 -6.57 -11.72
N PRO A 376 6.77 -6.92 -11.01
CA PRO A 376 5.66 -7.66 -11.61
C PRO A 376 4.99 -6.83 -12.70
N THR A 377 4.49 -7.50 -13.73
CA THR A 377 3.51 -6.90 -14.63
C THR A 377 2.15 -6.86 -13.97
N THR A 378 1.16 -6.22 -14.59
CA THR A 378 -0.23 -6.26 -14.08
C THR A 378 -0.68 -7.70 -13.81
N GLN A 379 -0.38 -8.64 -14.70
CA GLN A 379 -0.73 -10.05 -14.52
C GLN A 379 0.01 -10.71 -13.34
N GLY A 380 1.27 -10.35 -13.12
CA GLY A 380 2.05 -10.83 -11.98
C GLY A 380 1.52 -10.26 -10.66
N ALA A 381 1.17 -8.98 -10.65
CA ALA A 381 0.57 -8.32 -9.50
C ALA A 381 -0.79 -8.91 -9.12
N GLU A 382 -1.65 -9.16 -10.11
CA GLU A 382 -2.93 -9.87 -9.93
C GLU A 382 -2.74 -11.25 -9.29
N LEU A 383 -1.76 -12.03 -9.74
CA LEU A 383 -1.47 -13.35 -9.16
C LEU A 383 -1.00 -13.25 -7.70
N ILE A 384 -0.13 -12.30 -7.39
CA ILE A 384 0.39 -12.06 -6.03
C ILE A 384 -0.78 -11.65 -5.12
N ALA A 385 -1.59 -10.70 -5.55
CA ALA A 385 -2.71 -10.19 -4.76
C ALA A 385 -3.78 -11.27 -4.52
N ALA A 386 -4.15 -12.04 -5.55
CA ALA A 386 -5.11 -13.13 -5.43
C ALA A 386 -4.62 -14.24 -4.48
N ALA A 387 -3.32 -14.57 -4.53
CA ALA A 387 -2.73 -15.54 -3.60
C ALA A 387 -2.76 -15.01 -2.15
N LEU A 388 -2.40 -13.74 -1.95
CA LEU A 388 -2.43 -13.08 -0.64
C LEU A 388 -3.86 -13.03 -0.09
N HIS A 389 -4.83 -12.58 -0.89
CA HIS A 389 -6.25 -12.57 -0.52
C HIS A 389 -6.69 -13.96 -0.06
N ALA A 390 -6.46 -14.99 -0.88
CA ALA A 390 -6.85 -16.35 -0.55
C ALA A 390 -6.19 -16.86 0.76
N GLY A 391 -4.95 -16.46 1.04
CA GLY A 391 -4.27 -16.77 2.30
C GLY A 391 -4.85 -16.04 3.51
N LEU A 392 -5.20 -14.78 3.35
CA LEU A 392 -5.76 -13.94 4.42
C LEU A 392 -7.18 -14.36 4.82
N VAL A 393 -8.02 -14.72 3.84
CA VAL A 393 -9.44 -15.09 4.10
C VAL A 393 -9.62 -16.58 4.41
N ALA A 394 -8.56 -17.39 4.26
CA ALA A 394 -8.61 -18.81 4.58
C ALA A 394 -8.90 -19.05 6.07
N THR A 395 -9.79 -19.99 6.34
CA THR A 395 -9.98 -20.46 7.72
C THR A 395 -8.70 -21.17 8.19
N PRO A 396 -8.14 -20.82 9.36
CA PRO A 396 -6.97 -21.53 9.90
C PRO A 396 -7.25 -23.02 9.95
N LYS A 397 -6.33 -23.84 9.43
CA LYS A 397 -6.40 -25.28 9.68
C LYS A 397 -6.10 -25.49 11.14
N PRO A 398 -6.89 -26.30 11.88
CA PRO A 398 -6.54 -26.66 13.25
C PRO A 398 -5.13 -27.27 13.23
N VAL A 399 -4.28 -26.78 14.13
CA VAL A 399 -2.96 -27.39 14.34
C VAL A 399 -3.21 -28.76 14.90
N THR A 400 -3.04 -29.81 14.09
CA THR A 400 -2.98 -31.17 14.59
C THR A 400 -1.61 -31.34 15.23
N ASN A 401 -1.60 -31.34 16.58
CA ASN A 401 -0.43 -31.69 17.36
C ASN A 401 0.02 -33.12 17.05
#